data_c44117a24df19eb08d6b964336f489fc
#
_entry.id   c44117a24df19eb08d6b964336f489fc
#
_cell.length_a   1.000
_cell.length_b   1.000
_cell.length_c   1.000
_cell.angle_alpha   90.00
_cell.angle_beta   90.00
_cell.angle_gamma   90.00
#
_symmetry.space_group_name_H-M   'P 1'
#
loop_
_entity.id
_entity.type
_entity.pdbx_description
1 polymer ?
#
loop_
_entity_poly.entity_id
_entity_poly.type
_entity_poly.pdbx_seq_one_letter_code
_entity_poly.pdbx_strand_id
1 'polypeptide(L)'
;MLLGIVDIGSNAIKYKIFNTKDNSLVEYYREPLRLGKDAFTQGFLSEFTLKQLAIVLERFKRVFSEKNIEKQFYMATSAIRDCTNKDEILSLLKKQNIDLKIISGDTEAGLLKEFKANVDSYAILDIGGGSVEAFVSVNSQTYARSFQLGAVRLLNKDKSYKEKEMSDFGNWLKQYAPVKKLYGLGGNLRAIFEANNHSGPLSSKEFTEFVREYNSVSKKDLIEKFSIPEDRIDIIPLAAEIYELSLASLNCNVIENSFWSISDGLFKQILNTVSYTHLTLPTILLV
;
A
#
# COMPACT_ATOMS: atom_id res chain seq x y z
N MET A 1 1.25 9.99 -23.60
CA MET A 1 1.22 10.89 -22.43
C MET A 1 1.85 10.17 -21.24
N LEU A 2 2.70 10.88 -20.51
CA LEU A 2 3.25 10.36 -19.25
C LEU A 2 2.41 10.88 -18.07
N LEU A 3 2.20 10.01 -17.10
CA LEU A 3 1.44 10.30 -15.89
C LEU A 3 2.26 9.90 -14.67
N GLY A 4 2.49 10.83 -13.74
CA GLY A 4 3.19 10.60 -12.49
C GLY A 4 2.22 10.46 -11.32
N ILE A 5 2.43 9.45 -10.48
CA ILE A 5 1.67 9.25 -9.24
C ILE A 5 2.66 9.20 -8.08
N VAL A 6 2.47 10.09 -7.12
CA VAL A 6 3.20 10.09 -5.85
C VAL A 6 2.29 9.52 -4.77
N ASP A 7 2.76 8.49 -4.09
CA ASP A 7 2.13 7.82 -2.95
C ASP A 7 2.90 8.15 -1.68
N ILE A 8 2.29 8.94 -0.79
CA ILE A 8 2.85 9.34 0.50
C ILE A 8 2.33 8.39 1.58
N GLY A 9 3.07 7.30 1.76
CA GLY A 9 2.74 6.27 2.73
C GLY A 9 3.36 6.51 4.12
N SER A 10 3.02 5.65 5.07
CA SER A 10 3.50 5.76 6.45
C SER A 10 4.95 5.32 6.65
N ASN A 11 5.50 4.42 5.81
CA ASN A 11 6.88 3.92 5.91
C ASN A 11 7.82 4.47 4.83
N ALA A 12 7.28 4.94 3.72
CA ALA A 12 8.05 5.48 2.61
C ALA A 12 7.16 6.33 1.70
N ILE A 13 7.79 7.23 0.96
CA ILE A 13 7.17 7.97 -0.13
C ILE A 13 7.65 7.36 -1.44
N LYS A 14 6.75 7.17 -2.38
CA LYS A 14 7.05 6.51 -3.65
C LYS A 14 6.52 7.35 -4.79
N TYR A 15 7.14 7.25 -5.96
CA TYR A 15 6.46 7.63 -7.18
C TYR A 15 6.53 6.52 -8.23
N LYS A 16 5.54 6.54 -9.11
CA LYS A 16 5.50 5.76 -10.34
C LYS A 16 5.19 6.69 -11.51
N ILE A 17 5.90 6.48 -12.62
CA ILE A 17 5.63 7.15 -13.90
C ILE A 17 5.09 6.09 -14.85
N PHE A 18 3.91 6.34 -15.40
CA PHE A 18 3.24 5.45 -16.33
C PHE A 18 3.15 6.08 -17.73
N ASN A 19 3.26 5.26 -18.76
CA ASN A 19 2.91 5.62 -20.11
C ASN A 19 1.44 5.22 -20.36
N THR A 20 0.57 6.21 -20.62
CA THR A 20 -0.86 5.95 -20.83
C THR A 20 -1.20 5.38 -22.21
N LYS A 21 -0.23 5.30 -23.15
CA LYS A 21 -0.46 4.74 -24.50
C LYS A 21 -0.46 3.22 -24.48
N ASP A 22 0.41 2.62 -23.70
CA ASP A 22 0.62 1.17 -23.62
C ASP A 22 0.43 0.62 -22.19
N ASN A 23 0.05 1.49 -21.26
CA ASN A 23 -0.16 1.19 -19.84
C ASN A 23 1.09 0.64 -19.11
N SER A 24 2.29 0.90 -19.66
CA SER A 24 3.54 0.44 -19.07
C SER A 24 4.00 1.31 -17.91
N LEU A 25 4.66 0.68 -16.93
CA LEU A 25 5.43 1.37 -15.91
C LEU A 25 6.77 1.80 -16.50
N VAL A 26 7.01 3.11 -16.56
CA VAL A 26 8.25 3.70 -17.09
C VAL A 26 9.31 3.80 -16.00
N GLU A 27 8.91 4.20 -14.79
CA GLU A 27 9.85 4.38 -13.68
C GLU A 27 9.16 4.18 -12.33
N TYR A 28 9.90 3.67 -11.38
CA TYR A 28 9.51 3.54 -9.97
C TYR A 28 10.66 4.01 -9.09
N TYR A 29 10.33 4.82 -8.10
CA TYR A 29 11.28 5.23 -7.07
C TYR A 29 10.64 5.19 -5.68
N ARG A 30 11.45 4.84 -4.68
CA ARG A 30 11.04 4.76 -3.28
C ARG A 30 12.04 5.53 -2.41
N GLU A 31 11.52 6.48 -1.64
CA GLU A 31 12.26 7.20 -0.60
C GLU A 31 11.85 6.69 0.77
N PRO A 32 12.76 6.14 1.56
CA PRO A 32 12.46 5.68 2.91
C PRO A 32 12.35 6.88 3.87
N LEU A 33 11.15 7.43 4.00
CA LEU A 33 10.81 8.46 4.98
C LEU A 33 9.61 7.98 5.78
N ARG A 34 9.85 7.54 7.03
CA ARG A 34 8.86 6.92 7.90
C ARG A 34 8.02 7.97 8.63
N LEU A 35 7.04 8.58 7.92
CA LEU A 35 6.10 9.55 8.49
C LEU A 35 5.27 8.96 9.64
N GLY A 36 4.97 7.66 9.56
CA GLY A 36 4.18 6.95 10.57
C GLY A 36 4.85 6.91 11.95
N LYS A 37 6.17 7.10 12.06
CA LYS A 37 6.84 7.22 13.35
C LYS A 37 6.27 8.40 14.14
N ASP A 38 6.20 9.56 13.52
CA ASP A 38 5.64 10.76 14.14
C ASP A 38 4.12 10.65 14.28
N ALA A 39 3.42 10.33 13.19
CA ALA A 39 1.97 10.31 13.14
C ALA A 39 1.33 9.37 14.18
N PHE A 40 1.90 8.16 14.38
CA PHE A 40 1.29 7.16 15.27
C PHE A 40 1.82 7.20 16.71
N THR A 41 2.89 7.97 16.97
CA THR A 41 3.45 8.15 18.32
C THR A 41 2.94 9.42 18.97
N GLN A 42 3.01 10.55 18.26
CA GLN A 42 2.66 11.88 18.79
C GLN A 42 1.40 12.50 18.17
N GLY A 43 0.86 11.90 17.10
CA GLY A 43 -0.37 12.36 16.45
C GLY A 43 -0.20 13.53 15.46
N PHE A 44 1.02 13.96 15.18
CA PHE A 44 1.36 15.02 14.22
C PHE A 44 2.73 14.78 13.61
N LEU A 45 3.03 15.40 12.47
CA LEU A 45 4.39 15.44 11.93
C LEU A 45 5.18 16.57 12.57
N SER A 46 6.36 16.24 13.11
CA SER A 46 7.30 17.23 13.65
C SER A 46 7.79 18.17 12.56
N GLU A 47 8.27 19.36 12.95
CA GLU A 47 8.85 20.34 12.02
C GLU A 47 9.99 19.74 11.19
N PHE A 48 10.81 18.90 11.82
CA PHE A 48 11.89 18.18 11.13
C PHE A 48 11.32 17.26 10.03
N THR A 49 10.33 16.43 10.37
CA THR A 49 9.71 15.50 9.43
C THR A 49 8.98 16.24 8.30
N LEU A 50 8.32 17.37 8.61
CA LEU A 50 7.69 18.24 7.61
C LEU A 50 8.72 18.80 6.62
N LYS A 51 9.88 19.27 7.09
CA LYS A 51 10.96 19.74 6.23
C LYS A 51 11.48 18.61 5.32
N GLN A 52 11.68 17.41 5.86
CA GLN A 52 12.12 16.27 5.06
C GLN A 52 11.07 15.89 3.99
N LEU A 53 9.79 15.85 4.35
CA LEU A 53 8.69 15.61 3.42
C LEU A 53 8.71 16.64 2.28
N ALA A 54 8.82 17.93 2.59
CA ALA A 54 8.85 19.01 1.62
C ALA A 54 10.05 18.89 0.65
N ILE A 55 11.24 18.55 1.17
CA ILE A 55 12.45 18.34 0.36
C ILE A 55 12.27 17.15 -0.61
N VAL A 56 11.73 16.04 -0.11
CA VAL A 56 11.49 14.84 -0.93
C VAL A 56 10.50 15.14 -2.06
N LEU A 57 9.39 15.79 -1.76
CA LEU A 57 8.37 16.11 -2.75
C LEU A 57 8.86 17.15 -3.78
N GLU A 58 9.65 18.15 -3.38
CA GLU A 58 10.27 19.09 -4.31
C GLU A 58 11.25 18.38 -5.25
N ARG A 59 12.02 17.42 -4.76
CA ARG A 59 12.88 16.57 -5.59
C ARG A 59 12.07 15.75 -6.60
N PHE A 60 10.96 15.13 -6.18
CA PHE A 60 10.09 14.37 -7.09
C PHE A 60 9.46 15.28 -8.15
N LYS A 61 9.01 16.46 -7.76
CA LYS A 61 8.48 17.46 -8.69
C LYS A 61 9.51 17.88 -9.74
N ARG A 62 10.78 18.05 -9.34
CA ARG A 62 11.88 18.34 -10.28
C ARG A 62 12.08 17.20 -11.27
N VAL A 63 12.13 15.94 -10.81
CA VAL A 63 12.20 14.76 -11.69
C VAL A 63 11.05 14.75 -12.69
N PHE A 64 9.83 15.06 -12.23
CA PHE A 64 8.66 15.10 -13.10
C PHE A 64 8.75 16.22 -14.13
N SER A 65 9.28 17.40 -13.76
CA SER A 65 9.52 18.51 -14.68
C SER A 65 10.57 18.14 -15.74
N GLU A 66 11.73 17.59 -15.34
CA GLU A 66 12.80 17.17 -16.25
C GLU A 66 12.34 16.09 -17.24
N LYS A 67 11.43 15.23 -16.84
CA LYS A 67 10.84 14.17 -17.68
C LYS A 67 9.60 14.60 -18.46
N ASN A 68 9.20 15.87 -18.36
CA ASN A 68 7.99 16.40 -19.01
C ASN A 68 6.73 15.59 -18.66
N ILE A 69 6.52 15.27 -17.37
CA ILE A 69 5.34 14.56 -16.92
C ILE A 69 4.11 15.48 -17.04
N GLU A 70 3.21 15.15 -17.94
CA GLU A 70 2.06 15.99 -18.32
C GLU A 70 0.98 16.06 -17.23
N LYS A 71 0.74 14.94 -16.53
CA LYS A 71 -0.21 14.87 -15.42
C LYS A 71 0.45 14.30 -14.17
N GLN A 72 0.20 14.93 -13.04
CA GLN A 72 0.79 14.57 -11.76
C GLN A 72 -0.31 14.41 -10.72
N PHE A 73 -0.27 13.33 -9.94
CA PHE A 73 -1.17 13.06 -8.83
C PHE A 73 -0.36 12.83 -7.57
N TYR A 74 -0.69 13.53 -6.51
CA TYR A 74 -0.10 13.37 -5.19
C TYR A 74 -1.19 12.88 -4.25
N MET A 75 -1.02 11.70 -3.68
CA MET A 75 -1.94 11.13 -2.69
C MET A 75 -1.22 10.82 -1.39
N ALA A 76 -1.91 11.03 -0.29
CA ALA A 76 -1.45 10.64 1.04
C ALA A 76 -2.47 9.73 1.70
N THR A 77 -1.93 8.79 2.47
CA THR A 77 -2.70 7.76 3.15
C THR A 77 -2.67 7.94 4.68
N SER A 78 -2.70 6.87 5.42
CA SER A 78 -2.96 6.83 6.87
C SER A 78 -2.06 7.76 7.72
N ALA A 79 -0.77 7.93 7.43
CA ALA A 79 0.09 8.79 8.27
C ALA A 79 -0.38 10.25 8.26
N ILE A 80 -0.58 10.85 7.08
CA ILE A 80 -1.04 12.24 6.98
C ILE A 80 -2.53 12.34 7.34
N ARG A 81 -3.35 11.36 6.94
CA ARG A 81 -4.78 11.32 7.26
C ARG A 81 -5.05 11.44 8.77
N ASP A 82 -4.22 10.78 9.58
CA ASP A 82 -4.42 10.69 11.02
C ASP A 82 -3.70 11.82 11.82
N CYS A 83 -2.90 12.65 11.15
CA CYS A 83 -2.23 13.79 11.79
C CYS A 83 -3.21 14.90 12.17
N THR A 84 -3.00 15.48 13.35
CA THR A 84 -3.73 16.67 13.82
C THR A 84 -3.32 17.93 13.07
N ASN A 85 -2.08 18.02 12.57
CA ASN A 85 -1.58 19.16 11.81
C ASN A 85 -1.66 18.98 10.28
N LYS A 86 -2.63 18.21 9.80
CA LYS A 86 -2.81 17.97 8.34
C LYS A 86 -3.04 19.25 7.53
N ASP A 87 -3.72 20.26 8.10
CA ASP A 87 -3.98 21.52 7.41
C ASP A 87 -2.70 22.33 7.21
N GLU A 88 -1.78 22.27 8.17
CA GLU A 88 -0.42 22.83 8.05
C GLU A 88 0.35 22.13 6.92
N ILE A 89 0.29 20.78 6.86
CA ILE A 89 0.93 19.99 5.82
C ILE A 89 0.39 20.38 4.43
N LEU A 90 -0.94 20.44 4.29
CA LEU A 90 -1.58 20.84 3.03
C LEU A 90 -1.19 22.26 2.61
N SER A 91 -1.17 23.19 3.57
CA SER A 91 -0.78 24.59 3.33
C SER A 91 0.69 24.72 2.89
N LEU A 92 1.59 23.95 3.52
CA LEU A 92 3.01 23.92 3.17
C LEU A 92 3.20 23.39 1.74
N LEU A 93 2.57 22.29 1.38
CA LEU A 93 2.70 21.68 0.06
C LEU A 93 2.04 22.51 -1.04
N LYS A 94 0.94 23.19 -0.73
CA LYS A 94 0.30 24.12 -1.67
C LYS A 94 1.21 25.29 -2.04
N LYS A 95 2.04 25.79 -1.10
CA LYS A 95 3.06 26.83 -1.40
C LYS A 95 4.12 26.32 -2.40
N GLN A 96 4.35 25.02 -2.45
CA GLN A 96 5.21 24.37 -3.44
C GLN A 96 4.47 23.99 -4.74
N ASN A 97 3.23 24.43 -4.93
CA ASN A 97 2.35 24.04 -6.04
C ASN A 97 2.15 22.51 -6.12
N ILE A 98 2.01 21.86 -4.99
CA ILE A 98 1.66 20.44 -4.86
C ILE A 98 0.21 20.37 -4.35
N ASP A 99 -0.70 19.84 -5.20
CA ASP A 99 -2.09 19.57 -4.84
C ASP A 99 -2.16 18.15 -4.26
N LEU A 100 -2.03 18.06 -2.93
CA LEU A 100 -2.07 16.80 -2.20
C LEU A 100 -3.51 16.38 -1.91
N LYS A 101 -3.89 15.17 -2.31
CA LYS A 101 -5.15 14.54 -1.94
C LYS A 101 -4.94 13.52 -0.82
N ILE A 102 -5.59 13.75 0.32
CA ILE A 102 -5.63 12.78 1.41
C ILE A 102 -6.82 11.85 1.13
N ILE A 103 -6.53 10.56 0.87
CA ILE A 103 -7.56 9.57 0.59
C ILE A 103 -8.02 8.84 1.86
N SER A 104 -9.30 8.48 1.90
CA SER A 104 -9.84 7.67 3.00
C SER A 104 -9.37 6.21 2.88
N GLY A 105 -9.37 5.47 3.99
CA GLY A 105 -9.06 4.03 3.97
C GLY A 105 -9.99 3.25 3.06
N ASP A 106 -11.28 3.58 3.02
CA ASP A 106 -12.24 2.92 2.14
C ASP A 106 -11.98 3.24 0.66
N THR A 107 -11.54 4.45 0.33
CA THR A 107 -11.09 4.80 -1.01
C THR A 107 -9.85 3.98 -1.38
N GLU A 108 -8.89 3.86 -0.47
CA GLU A 108 -7.66 3.08 -0.63
C GLU A 108 -7.97 1.60 -0.84
N ALA A 109 -8.82 0.99 0.00
CA ALA A 109 -9.29 -0.39 -0.16
C ALA A 109 -10.09 -0.59 -1.46
N GLY A 110 -10.89 0.41 -1.85
CA GLY A 110 -11.66 0.39 -3.10
C GLY A 110 -10.80 0.33 -4.36
N LEU A 111 -9.55 0.84 -4.33
CA LEU A 111 -8.62 0.74 -5.46
C LEU A 111 -8.17 -0.72 -5.72
N LEU A 112 -8.26 -1.61 -4.73
CA LEU A 112 -7.89 -3.01 -4.90
C LEU A 112 -8.82 -3.76 -5.88
N LYS A 113 -10.04 -3.27 -6.11
CA LYS A 113 -10.97 -3.85 -7.10
C LYS A 113 -10.45 -3.79 -8.55
N GLU A 114 -9.50 -2.91 -8.82
CA GLU A 114 -8.90 -2.77 -10.15
C GLU A 114 -7.96 -3.95 -10.49
N PHE A 115 -7.65 -4.80 -9.51
CA PHE A 115 -6.83 -6.00 -9.69
C PHE A 115 -7.72 -7.22 -9.78
N LYS A 116 -7.66 -7.91 -10.92
CA LYS A 116 -8.41 -9.15 -11.16
C LYS A 116 -7.46 -10.35 -11.12
N ALA A 117 -7.85 -11.38 -10.42
CA ALA A 117 -7.15 -12.65 -10.40
C ALA A 117 -7.83 -13.66 -11.33
N ASN A 118 -7.06 -14.63 -11.82
CA ASN A 118 -7.57 -15.71 -12.67
C ASN A 118 -8.07 -16.91 -11.84
N VAL A 119 -8.74 -16.61 -10.72
CA VAL A 119 -9.36 -17.61 -9.82
C VAL A 119 -10.70 -17.10 -9.34
N ASP A 120 -11.66 -18.00 -9.10
CA ASP A 120 -13.04 -17.64 -8.76
C ASP A 120 -13.20 -17.03 -7.37
N SER A 121 -12.26 -17.32 -6.46
CA SER A 121 -12.30 -16.86 -5.07
C SER A 121 -10.89 -16.47 -4.62
N TYR A 122 -10.72 -15.19 -4.27
CA TYR A 122 -9.43 -14.67 -3.86
C TYR A 122 -9.56 -13.49 -2.92
N ALA A 123 -8.50 -13.24 -2.18
CA ALA A 123 -8.33 -12.02 -1.40
C ALA A 123 -7.09 -11.26 -1.86
N ILE A 124 -7.11 -9.95 -1.67
CA ILE A 124 -5.99 -9.06 -1.91
C ILE A 124 -5.77 -8.24 -0.65
N LEU A 125 -4.54 -8.21 -0.15
CA LEU A 125 -4.17 -7.42 1.02
C LEU A 125 -3.00 -6.48 0.68
N ASP A 126 -3.15 -5.21 1.01
CA ASP A 126 -2.03 -4.27 1.13
C ASP A 126 -1.77 -4.03 2.61
N ILE A 127 -0.73 -4.65 3.16
CA ILE A 127 -0.30 -4.41 4.54
C ILE A 127 0.68 -3.25 4.53
N GLY A 128 0.14 -2.06 4.74
CA GLY A 128 0.89 -0.81 4.80
C GLY A 128 1.55 -0.56 6.16
N GLY A 129 2.14 0.63 6.31
CA GLY A 129 2.69 1.05 7.60
C GLY A 129 1.62 1.50 8.60
N GLY A 130 0.52 2.08 8.16
CA GLY A 130 -0.50 2.65 9.05
C GLY A 130 -1.84 1.95 9.03
N SER A 131 -2.15 1.24 7.96
CA SER A 131 -3.41 0.50 7.76
C SER A 131 -3.17 -0.80 7.00
N VAL A 132 -4.19 -1.64 6.96
CA VAL A 132 -4.32 -2.80 6.08
C VAL A 132 -5.56 -2.58 5.23
N GLU A 133 -5.38 -2.58 3.93
CA GLU A 133 -6.46 -2.58 2.96
C GLU A 133 -6.72 -4.01 2.53
N ALA A 134 -7.96 -4.44 2.70
CA ALA A 134 -8.41 -5.79 2.35
C ALA A 134 -9.50 -5.74 1.28
N PHE A 135 -9.36 -6.61 0.29
CA PHE A 135 -10.37 -6.86 -0.73
C PHE A 135 -10.58 -8.37 -0.85
N VAL A 136 -11.83 -8.79 -0.91
CA VAL A 136 -12.20 -10.20 -1.08
C VAL A 136 -13.19 -10.31 -2.24
N SER A 137 -12.94 -11.28 -3.11
CA SER A 137 -13.85 -11.67 -4.19
C SER A 137 -14.26 -13.14 -4.01
N VAL A 138 -15.53 -13.38 -3.77
CA VAL A 138 -16.12 -14.70 -3.54
C VAL A 138 -17.54 -14.74 -4.08
N ASN A 139 -17.91 -15.82 -4.75
CA ASN A 139 -19.25 -16.02 -5.32
C ASN A 139 -19.72 -14.84 -6.20
N SER A 140 -18.82 -14.29 -7.02
CA SER A 140 -19.05 -13.12 -7.88
C SER A 140 -19.42 -11.82 -7.12
N GLN A 141 -19.27 -11.81 -5.81
CA GLN A 141 -19.43 -10.63 -4.99
C GLN A 141 -18.06 -10.13 -4.49
N THR A 142 -17.96 -8.83 -4.26
CA THR A 142 -16.72 -8.22 -3.82
C THR A 142 -16.94 -7.37 -2.58
N TYR A 143 -15.97 -7.42 -1.68
CA TYR A 143 -15.97 -6.72 -0.40
C TYR A 143 -14.63 -6.06 -0.21
N ALA A 144 -14.64 -4.82 0.27
CA ALA A 144 -13.41 -4.08 0.55
C ALA A 144 -13.54 -3.33 1.88
N ARG A 145 -12.47 -3.29 2.67
CA ARG A 145 -12.42 -2.57 3.94
C ARG A 145 -10.99 -2.22 4.32
N SER A 146 -10.82 -1.07 4.96
CA SER A 146 -9.56 -0.65 5.58
C SER A 146 -9.61 -0.86 7.09
N PHE A 147 -8.47 -1.32 7.65
CA PHE A 147 -8.29 -1.57 9.10
C PHE A 147 -7.09 -0.79 9.63
N GLN A 148 -7.18 -0.28 10.86
CA GLN A 148 -6.11 0.48 11.51
C GLN A 148 -5.00 -0.44 12.06
N LEU A 149 -4.53 -1.36 11.22
CA LEU A 149 -3.67 -2.50 11.56
C LEU A 149 -2.32 -2.46 10.83
N GLY A 150 -1.83 -1.28 10.47
CA GLY A 150 -0.55 -1.17 9.76
C GLY A 150 0.66 -1.47 10.64
N ALA A 151 1.72 -2.04 10.03
CA ALA A 151 2.88 -2.54 10.77
C ALA A 151 3.66 -1.46 11.55
N VAL A 152 3.78 -0.24 11.01
CA VAL A 152 4.40 0.90 11.73
C VAL A 152 3.51 1.40 12.87
N ARG A 153 2.18 1.41 12.65
CA ARG A 153 1.22 1.78 13.71
C ARG A 153 1.33 0.83 14.89
N LEU A 154 1.39 -0.48 14.65
CA LEU A 154 1.46 -1.50 15.69
C LEU A 154 2.74 -1.46 16.52
N LEU A 155 3.85 -0.94 16.00
CA LEU A 155 5.09 -0.79 16.77
C LEU A 155 4.91 0.00 18.07
N ASN A 156 3.99 0.97 18.07
CA ASN A 156 3.81 1.92 19.17
C ASN A 156 2.46 1.73 19.89
N LYS A 157 1.77 0.62 19.67
CA LYS A 157 0.50 0.29 20.33
C LYS A 157 0.70 -0.81 21.35
N ASP A 158 -0.10 -0.72 22.42
CA ASP A 158 -0.13 -1.76 23.47
C ASP A 158 -0.74 -3.08 22.96
N LYS A 159 -0.60 -4.11 23.78
CA LYS A 159 -1.08 -5.44 23.45
C LYS A 159 -2.60 -5.49 23.26
N SER A 160 -3.36 -4.77 24.07
CA SER A 160 -4.82 -4.74 24.02
C SER A 160 -5.31 -4.16 22.68
N TYR A 161 -4.69 -3.06 22.21
CA TYR A 161 -4.99 -2.50 20.89
C TYR A 161 -4.71 -3.52 19.77
N LYS A 162 -3.53 -4.16 19.80
CA LYS A 162 -3.16 -5.16 18.79
C LYS A 162 -4.15 -6.32 18.73
N GLU A 163 -4.47 -6.89 19.88
CA GLU A 163 -5.40 -8.03 19.99
C GLU A 163 -6.78 -7.66 19.46
N LYS A 164 -7.29 -6.48 19.81
CA LYS A 164 -8.58 -5.98 19.33
C LYS A 164 -8.60 -5.83 17.80
N GLU A 165 -7.65 -5.09 17.24
CA GLU A 165 -7.62 -4.83 15.79
C GLU A 165 -7.37 -6.12 14.98
N MET A 166 -6.51 -7.03 15.47
CA MET A 166 -6.30 -8.35 14.89
C MET A 166 -7.56 -9.21 14.92
N SER A 167 -8.29 -9.19 16.06
CA SER A 167 -9.55 -9.92 16.21
C SER A 167 -10.61 -9.39 15.25
N ASP A 168 -10.79 -8.07 15.19
CA ASP A 168 -11.77 -7.42 14.31
C ASP A 168 -11.48 -7.73 12.84
N PHE A 169 -10.22 -7.66 12.44
CA PHE A 169 -9.77 -7.99 11.11
C PHE A 169 -9.98 -9.48 10.77
N GLY A 170 -9.53 -10.38 11.63
CA GLY A 170 -9.69 -11.83 11.45
C GLY A 170 -11.17 -12.24 11.37
N ASN A 171 -12.02 -11.66 12.22
CA ASN A 171 -13.46 -11.92 12.22
C ASN A 171 -14.14 -11.43 10.93
N TRP A 172 -13.68 -10.30 10.38
CA TRP A 172 -14.17 -9.84 9.09
C TRP A 172 -13.78 -10.78 7.96
N LEU A 173 -12.53 -11.25 7.92
CA LEU A 173 -12.05 -12.19 6.90
C LEU A 173 -12.78 -13.54 6.95
N LYS A 174 -13.05 -14.06 8.16
CA LYS A 174 -13.74 -15.36 8.35
C LYS A 174 -15.11 -15.44 7.68
N GLN A 175 -15.78 -14.29 7.47
CA GLN A 175 -17.10 -14.25 6.82
C GLN A 175 -17.05 -14.69 5.36
N TYR A 176 -15.85 -14.69 4.76
CA TYR A 176 -15.64 -14.98 3.33
C TYR A 176 -14.87 -16.29 3.08
N ALA A 177 -14.55 -17.03 4.13
CA ALA A 177 -13.84 -18.29 4.01
C ALA A 177 -14.73 -19.41 3.40
N PRO A 178 -14.18 -20.36 2.63
CA PRO A 178 -12.80 -20.44 2.22
C PRO A 178 -12.47 -19.59 0.97
N VAL A 179 -11.21 -19.16 0.86
CA VAL A 179 -10.69 -18.46 -0.29
C VAL A 179 -9.56 -19.27 -0.93
N LYS A 180 -9.54 -19.38 -2.24
CA LYS A 180 -8.56 -20.21 -2.96
C LYS A 180 -7.15 -19.65 -2.91
N LYS A 181 -7.01 -18.31 -2.95
CA LYS A 181 -5.72 -17.65 -3.06
C LYS A 181 -5.70 -16.27 -2.40
N LEU A 182 -4.63 -15.97 -1.70
CA LEU A 182 -4.33 -14.67 -1.12
C LEU A 182 -3.22 -13.98 -1.92
N TYR A 183 -3.47 -12.80 -2.42
CA TYR A 183 -2.47 -11.93 -3.04
C TYR A 183 -2.07 -10.83 -2.06
N GLY A 184 -0.78 -10.68 -1.84
CA GLY A 184 -0.27 -9.56 -1.05
C GLY A 184 0.34 -8.48 -1.93
N LEU A 185 0.05 -7.24 -1.62
CA LEU A 185 0.62 -6.06 -2.24
C LEU A 185 1.72 -5.44 -1.37
N GLY A 186 2.44 -4.55 -1.98
CA GLY A 186 3.35 -3.68 -1.26
C GLY A 186 4.69 -4.32 -0.93
N GLY A 187 5.46 -3.59 -0.14
CA GLY A 187 6.86 -3.93 0.06
C GLY A 187 7.12 -4.87 1.24
N ASN A 188 6.14 -5.12 2.12
CA ASN A 188 6.36 -6.01 3.27
C ASN A 188 6.36 -7.47 2.81
N LEU A 189 5.34 -7.91 2.07
CA LEU A 189 5.32 -9.27 1.52
C LEU A 189 6.45 -9.48 0.51
N ARG A 190 6.71 -8.47 -0.35
CA ARG A 190 7.82 -8.53 -1.29
C ARG A 190 9.15 -8.78 -0.59
N ALA A 191 9.45 -8.06 0.50
CA ALA A 191 10.69 -8.25 1.24
C ALA A 191 10.80 -9.66 1.83
N ILE A 192 9.69 -10.27 2.29
CA ILE A 192 9.66 -11.66 2.77
C ILE A 192 9.99 -12.63 1.63
N PHE A 193 9.40 -12.44 0.46
CA PHE A 193 9.65 -13.31 -0.70
C PHE A 193 11.07 -13.17 -1.23
N GLU A 194 11.57 -11.94 -1.38
CA GLU A 194 12.94 -11.65 -1.82
C GLU A 194 13.99 -12.23 -0.86
N ALA A 195 13.76 -12.10 0.45
CA ALA A 195 14.64 -12.65 1.49
C ALA A 195 14.80 -14.17 1.40
N ASN A 196 13.81 -14.87 0.88
CA ASN A 196 13.85 -16.33 0.68
C ASN A 196 14.21 -16.72 -0.76
N ASN A 197 14.61 -15.77 -1.60
CA ASN A 197 14.86 -16.01 -3.03
C ASN A 197 13.69 -16.73 -3.71
N HIS A 198 12.45 -16.46 -3.26
CA HIS A 198 11.27 -17.13 -3.73
C HIS A 198 10.49 -16.26 -4.74
N SER A 199 10.06 -16.90 -5.81
CA SER A 199 9.19 -16.31 -6.83
C SER A 199 8.00 -17.24 -7.09
N GLY A 200 6.81 -16.68 -7.21
CA GLY A 200 5.58 -17.45 -7.41
C GLY A 200 4.82 -17.70 -6.10
N PRO A 201 3.76 -18.52 -6.14
CA PRO A 201 2.93 -18.79 -4.97
C PRO A 201 3.65 -19.68 -3.94
N LEU A 202 3.38 -19.44 -2.66
CA LEU A 202 3.77 -20.27 -1.52
C LEU A 202 2.55 -20.93 -0.91
N SER A 203 2.72 -22.13 -0.38
CA SER A 203 1.72 -22.69 0.54
C SER A 203 1.72 -21.93 1.88
N SER A 204 0.60 -21.94 2.58
CA SER A 204 0.51 -21.34 3.91
C SER A 204 1.54 -21.95 4.89
N LYS A 205 1.84 -23.25 4.74
CA LYS A 205 2.83 -23.93 5.54
C LYS A 205 4.25 -23.40 5.31
N GLU A 206 4.67 -23.28 4.05
CA GLU A 206 5.98 -22.74 3.68
C GLU A 206 6.10 -21.27 4.16
N PHE A 207 5.04 -20.49 4.01
CA PHE A 207 5.04 -19.10 4.50
C PHE A 207 5.23 -19.03 6.01
N THR A 208 4.54 -19.88 6.79
CA THR A 208 4.71 -19.97 8.25
C THR A 208 6.12 -20.44 8.64
N GLU A 209 6.72 -21.34 7.87
CA GLU A 209 8.13 -21.75 8.07
C GLU A 209 9.09 -20.58 7.90
N PHE A 210 8.92 -19.76 6.85
CA PHE A 210 9.70 -18.53 6.65
C PHE A 210 9.52 -17.52 7.80
N VAL A 211 8.28 -17.28 8.22
CA VAL A 211 8.00 -16.37 9.35
C VAL A 211 8.68 -16.85 10.64
N ARG A 212 8.65 -18.14 10.89
CA ARG A 212 9.33 -18.75 12.07
C ARG A 212 10.83 -18.55 12.01
N GLU A 213 11.44 -18.72 10.83
CA GLU A 213 12.87 -18.50 10.63
C GLU A 213 13.26 -17.05 10.94
N TYR A 214 12.54 -16.07 10.40
CA TYR A 214 12.79 -14.64 10.70
C TYR A 214 12.67 -14.29 12.16
N ASN A 215 11.70 -14.87 12.85
CA ASN A 215 11.49 -14.63 14.27
C ASN A 215 12.55 -15.30 15.16
N SER A 216 13.33 -16.25 14.64
CA SER A 216 14.38 -16.97 15.36
C SER A 216 15.77 -16.33 15.24
N VAL A 217 15.98 -15.41 14.32
CA VAL A 217 17.30 -14.82 14.05
C VAL A 217 17.43 -13.40 14.60
N SER A 218 18.67 -12.93 14.71
CA SER A 218 18.95 -11.56 15.16
C SER A 218 18.60 -10.53 14.10
N LYS A 219 18.39 -9.26 14.51
CA LYS A 219 18.19 -8.15 13.56
C LYS A 219 19.37 -8.00 12.58
N LYS A 220 20.58 -8.28 13.03
CA LYS A 220 21.79 -8.29 12.20
C LYS A 220 21.70 -9.36 11.12
N ASP A 221 21.29 -10.56 11.48
CA ASP A 221 21.13 -11.65 10.51
C ASP A 221 20.02 -11.35 9.48
N LEU A 222 18.93 -10.66 9.89
CA LEU A 222 17.89 -10.23 8.95
C LEU A 222 18.45 -9.32 7.83
N ILE A 223 19.43 -8.48 8.16
CA ILE A 223 20.09 -7.62 7.16
C ILE A 223 21.10 -8.42 6.33
N GLU A 224 22.03 -9.10 7.02
CA GLU A 224 23.22 -9.69 6.36
C GLU A 224 22.90 -10.98 5.59
N LYS A 225 22.01 -11.83 6.13
CA LYS A 225 21.68 -13.13 5.52
C LYS A 225 20.44 -13.05 4.63
N PHE A 226 19.42 -12.31 5.07
CA PHE A 226 18.13 -12.25 4.37
C PHE A 226 17.96 -10.98 3.54
N SER A 227 18.94 -10.06 3.55
CA SER A 227 18.90 -8.81 2.79
C SER A 227 17.63 -7.97 3.02
N ILE A 228 17.03 -8.10 4.20
CA ILE A 228 15.84 -7.30 4.55
C ILE A 228 16.27 -5.84 4.71
N PRO A 229 15.60 -4.89 4.02
CA PRO A 229 15.92 -3.49 4.14
C PRO A 229 15.85 -3.00 5.59
N GLU A 230 16.85 -2.22 6.03
CA GLU A 230 16.97 -1.75 7.40
C GLU A 230 15.69 -1.05 7.92
N ASP A 231 15.04 -0.28 7.05
CA ASP A 231 13.78 0.39 7.34
C ASP A 231 12.56 -0.54 7.45
N ARG A 232 12.76 -1.86 7.37
CA ARG A 232 11.69 -2.87 7.47
C ARG A 232 11.91 -3.92 8.55
N ILE A 233 13.09 -3.97 9.17
CA ILE A 233 13.47 -5.03 10.12
C ILE A 233 12.47 -5.13 11.27
N ASP A 234 12.00 -3.99 11.77
CA ASP A 234 11.09 -3.91 12.91
C ASP A 234 9.62 -4.13 12.54
N ILE A 235 9.27 -3.99 11.26
CA ILE A 235 7.87 -4.10 10.78
C ILE A 235 7.57 -5.40 10.06
N ILE A 236 8.58 -6.10 9.53
CA ILE A 236 8.40 -7.38 8.82
C ILE A 236 7.75 -8.44 9.72
N PRO A 237 8.17 -8.65 10.98
CA PRO A 237 7.52 -9.63 11.85
C PRO A 237 6.03 -9.35 12.06
N LEU A 238 5.67 -8.06 12.25
CA LEU A 238 4.27 -7.65 12.42
C LEU A 238 3.44 -7.85 11.14
N ALA A 239 4.01 -7.51 9.98
CA ALA A 239 3.35 -7.74 8.70
C ALA A 239 3.15 -9.24 8.43
N ALA A 240 4.15 -10.06 8.76
CA ALA A 240 4.08 -11.50 8.62
C ALA A 240 2.96 -12.12 9.49
N GLU A 241 2.85 -11.67 10.75
CA GLU A 241 1.77 -12.08 11.67
C GLU A 241 0.38 -11.76 11.11
N ILE A 242 0.21 -10.59 10.48
CA ILE A 242 -1.05 -10.21 9.83
C ILE A 242 -1.35 -11.12 8.63
N TYR A 243 -0.34 -11.49 7.82
CA TYR A 243 -0.54 -12.44 6.71
C TYR A 243 -0.88 -13.84 7.21
N GLU A 244 -0.24 -14.34 8.28
CA GLU A 244 -0.57 -15.64 8.88
C GLU A 244 -2.00 -15.67 9.41
N LEU A 245 -2.41 -14.62 10.13
CA LEU A 245 -3.80 -14.47 10.58
C LEU A 245 -4.77 -14.46 9.39
N SER A 246 -4.39 -13.80 8.30
CA SER A 246 -5.24 -13.72 7.10
C SER A 246 -5.42 -15.08 6.43
N LEU A 247 -4.33 -15.84 6.26
CA LEU A 247 -4.36 -17.19 5.71
C LEU A 247 -5.25 -18.12 6.54
N ALA A 248 -5.07 -18.09 7.87
CA ALA A 248 -5.87 -18.88 8.80
C ALA A 248 -7.36 -18.46 8.79
N SER A 249 -7.64 -17.16 8.84
CA SER A 249 -9.01 -16.63 8.87
C SER A 249 -9.78 -16.89 7.58
N LEU A 250 -9.11 -16.82 6.42
CA LEU A 250 -9.69 -17.11 5.11
C LEU A 250 -9.72 -18.61 4.77
N ASN A 251 -9.20 -19.48 5.63
CA ASN A 251 -8.95 -20.89 5.32
C ASN A 251 -8.27 -21.03 3.94
N CYS A 252 -7.23 -20.23 3.72
CA CYS A 252 -6.52 -20.10 2.46
C CYS A 252 -5.15 -20.77 2.54
N ASN A 253 -4.86 -21.67 1.60
CA ASN A 253 -3.62 -22.45 1.62
C ASN A 253 -2.53 -21.88 0.68
N VAL A 254 -2.80 -20.80 -0.03
CA VAL A 254 -1.85 -20.25 -1.04
C VAL A 254 -1.76 -18.74 -0.88
N ILE A 255 -0.52 -18.26 -0.74
CA ILE A 255 -0.19 -16.83 -0.77
C ILE A 255 0.76 -16.53 -1.93
N GLU A 256 0.55 -15.42 -2.60
CA GLU A 256 1.40 -14.94 -3.69
C GLU A 256 1.72 -13.46 -3.53
N ASN A 257 3.00 -13.11 -3.72
CA ASN A 257 3.41 -11.72 -3.82
C ASN A 257 3.03 -11.18 -5.19
N SER A 258 2.18 -10.17 -5.23
CA SER A 258 1.89 -9.42 -6.44
C SER A 258 2.84 -8.23 -6.58
N PHE A 259 3.13 -7.82 -7.81
CA PHE A 259 3.90 -6.59 -8.06
C PHE A 259 3.01 -5.34 -8.10
N TRP A 260 1.75 -5.46 -7.71
CA TRP A 260 0.78 -4.37 -7.66
C TRP A 260 1.05 -3.42 -6.48
N SER A 261 0.53 -2.22 -6.60
CA SER A 261 0.47 -1.22 -5.54
C SER A 261 -0.78 -0.37 -5.68
N ILE A 262 -1.12 0.38 -4.66
CA ILE A 262 -2.25 1.32 -4.69
C ILE A 262 -2.12 2.33 -5.86
N SER A 263 -0.89 2.75 -6.20
CA SER A 263 -0.66 3.62 -7.36
C SER A 263 -1.08 2.97 -8.70
N ASP A 264 -0.92 1.65 -8.85
CA ASP A 264 -1.39 0.93 -10.04
C ASP A 264 -2.92 0.90 -10.11
N GLY A 265 -3.59 0.72 -8.96
CA GLY A 265 -5.05 0.81 -8.86
C GLY A 265 -5.56 2.20 -9.23
N LEU A 266 -4.95 3.26 -8.70
CA LEU A 266 -5.28 4.63 -9.07
C LEU A 266 -5.06 4.89 -10.58
N PHE A 267 -3.94 4.44 -11.13
CA PHE A 267 -3.65 4.56 -12.56
C PHE A 267 -4.75 3.92 -13.42
N LYS A 268 -5.13 2.68 -13.11
CA LYS A 268 -6.22 1.99 -13.82
C LYS A 268 -7.55 2.73 -13.69
N GLN A 269 -7.89 3.24 -12.52
CA GLN A 269 -9.09 4.02 -12.30
C GLN A 269 -9.11 5.31 -13.15
N ILE A 270 -7.96 6.03 -13.24
CA ILE A 270 -7.83 7.22 -14.06
C ILE A 270 -8.06 6.89 -15.54
N LEU A 271 -7.47 5.80 -16.05
CA LEU A 271 -7.64 5.37 -17.43
C LEU A 271 -9.10 5.03 -17.74
N ASN A 272 -9.76 4.28 -16.86
CA ASN A 272 -11.17 3.91 -17.02
C ASN A 272 -12.08 5.16 -17.07
N THR A 273 -11.80 6.17 -16.22
CA THR A 273 -12.56 7.43 -16.22
C THR A 273 -12.36 8.23 -17.51
N VAL A 274 -11.13 8.33 -18.01
CA VAL A 274 -10.82 9.05 -19.26
C VAL A 274 -11.47 8.35 -20.47
N SER A 275 -11.43 7.02 -20.53
CA SER A 275 -12.08 6.24 -21.59
C SER A 275 -13.59 6.45 -21.59
N TYR A 276 -14.23 6.54 -20.43
CA TYR A 276 -15.67 6.76 -20.32
C TYR A 276 -16.09 8.17 -20.76
N THR A 277 -15.31 9.20 -20.45
CA THR A 277 -15.59 10.58 -20.89
C THR A 277 -15.46 10.76 -22.39
N HIS A 278 -14.62 10.00 -23.06
CA HIS A 278 -14.53 9.99 -24.53
C HIS A 278 -15.68 9.24 -25.23
N LEU A 279 -16.30 8.28 -24.54
CA LEU A 279 -17.45 7.51 -25.06
C LEU A 279 -18.79 8.23 -24.86
N THR A 280 -18.85 9.23 -24.00
CA THR A 280 -20.08 9.96 -23.63
C THR A 280 -20.17 11.38 -24.17
N LEU A 281 -19.38 11.76 -25.19
CA LEU A 281 -19.64 12.97 -25.95
C LEU A 281 -20.92 12.75 -26.78
N PRO A 282 -22.03 13.46 -26.49
CA PRO A 282 -23.20 13.35 -27.35
C PRO A 282 -22.83 13.88 -28.73
N THR A 283 -23.09 13.08 -29.74
CA THR A 283 -23.15 13.58 -31.13
C THR A 283 -24.31 14.55 -31.18
N ILE A 284 -24.05 15.82 -30.95
CA ILE A 284 -25.01 16.88 -31.28
C ILE A 284 -25.02 16.92 -32.81
N LEU A 285 -26.00 16.20 -33.36
CA LEU A 285 -26.41 16.40 -34.75
C LEU A 285 -26.89 17.84 -34.88
N LEU A 286 -26.11 18.64 -35.60
CA LEU A 286 -26.58 19.89 -36.15
C LEU A 286 -27.67 19.57 -37.19
N VAL A 287 -28.88 19.95 -36.88
CA VAL A 287 -29.95 20.17 -37.89
C VAL A 287 -30.05 21.67 -38.14
#